data_ea1c48b8ff687a6d4d5f48fbdbca67b2
#
_entry.id   ea1c48b8ff687a6d4d5f48fbdbca67b2
#
_cell.length_a   1.000
_cell.length_b   1.000
_cell.length_c   1.000
_cell.angle_alpha   90.00
_cell.angle_beta   90.00
_cell.angle_gamma   90.00
#
_symmetry.space_group_name_H-M   'P 1'
#
loop_
_entity.id
_entity.type
_entity.pdbx_description
1 polymer ?
#
loop_
_entity_poly.entity_id
_entity_poly.type
_entity_poly.pdbx_seq_one_letter_code
_entity_poly.pdbx_strand_id
1 'polypeptide(L)'
;MYDPDKYTPASIEFVDIAGLVKGASKGEGLGNKFLSNIRECDAIVHVVRCFENDDIIHVEGNINPARDIETINLELILSDVEMLERRIDKTKKMLKGDKKYQKDIDLFERVLAALNEGKPARSVECDDDEKAILSEVALLTNKPVIYAANMSDEDFSNGIDSNEGYKAVQKIAAEEHAGVLPICAQIEEEIVEMDKEEKEMFLADMGLEESGLDRLIKECYALLGLISYLTAGKQEVRAWTIKKGTKAPQAAGKIHSDFERGFIRAEVIAYDDLIAVSYTHLTLPTKRIV
;
A
#
# COMPACT_ATOMS: atom_id res chain seq x y z
N MET A 1 -26.17 -18.89 5.56
CA MET A 1 -27.34 -18.07 5.16
C MET A 1 -27.56 -18.13 3.65
N TYR A 2 -26.56 -17.90 2.84
CA TYR A 2 -26.58 -18.17 1.42
C TYR A 2 -25.59 -19.30 1.14
N ASP A 3 -26.01 -20.27 0.36
CA ASP A 3 -25.14 -21.32 -0.20
C ASP A 3 -25.07 -21.06 -1.70
N PRO A 4 -24.20 -20.12 -2.14
CA PRO A 4 -24.15 -19.66 -3.52
C PRO A 4 -23.36 -20.63 -4.38
N ASP A 5 -23.67 -20.64 -5.66
CA ASP A 5 -22.93 -21.42 -6.66
C ASP A 5 -21.47 -20.93 -6.80
N LYS A 6 -21.21 -19.65 -6.45
CA LYS A 6 -19.88 -19.03 -6.58
C LYS A 6 -19.59 -18.01 -5.50
N TYR A 7 -18.32 -18.04 -5.01
CA TYR A 7 -17.74 -16.99 -4.16
C TYR A 7 -16.66 -16.24 -4.94
N THR A 8 -16.74 -14.91 -4.94
CA THR A 8 -15.72 -14.05 -5.55
C THR A 8 -15.17 -13.10 -4.48
N PRO A 9 -13.97 -13.38 -3.95
CA PRO A 9 -13.34 -12.51 -2.95
C PRO A 9 -12.86 -11.20 -3.57
N ALA A 10 -12.62 -10.22 -2.74
CA ALA A 10 -11.80 -9.08 -3.10
C ALA A 10 -10.34 -9.51 -3.19
N SER A 11 -9.57 -8.88 -4.06
CA SER A 11 -8.15 -9.17 -4.24
C SER A 11 -7.32 -7.89 -4.21
N ILE A 12 -6.10 -8.02 -3.71
CA ILE A 12 -5.01 -7.06 -3.86
C ILE A 12 -3.89 -7.81 -4.56
N GLU A 13 -3.25 -7.16 -5.52
CA GLU A 13 -2.16 -7.76 -6.28
C GLU A 13 -0.83 -7.26 -5.73
N PHE A 14 0.04 -8.19 -5.36
CA PHE A 14 1.43 -7.91 -5.02
C PHE A 14 2.30 -8.30 -6.20
N VAL A 15 3.05 -7.33 -6.72
CA VAL A 15 3.98 -7.54 -7.83
C VAL A 15 5.39 -7.60 -7.27
N ASP A 16 6.05 -8.75 -7.43
CA ASP A 16 7.47 -8.87 -7.09
C ASP A 16 8.30 -8.09 -8.11
N ILE A 17 9.08 -7.14 -7.59
CA ILE A 17 9.95 -6.30 -8.40
C ILE A 17 11.39 -6.64 -8.01
N ALA A 18 12.13 -7.23 -8.95
CA ALA A 18 13.53 -7.62 -8.72
C ALA A 18 14.33 -6.49 -8.07
N GLY A 19 15.14 -6.84 -7.06
CA GLY A 19 15.79 -5.89 -6.18
C GLY A 19 16.53 -4.76 -6.90
N LEU A 20 16.40 -3.55 -6.40
CA LEU A 20 17.07 -2.38 -6.91
C LEU A 20 18.56 -2.48 -6.60
N VAL A 21 19.40 -2.37 -7.63
CA VAL A 21 20.84 -2.22 -7.49
C VAL A 21 21.20 -0.75 -7.58
N LYS A 22 22.17 -0.33 -6.78
CA LYS A 22 22.72 1.03 -6.81
C LYS A 22 23.11 1.43 -8.25
N GLY A 23 22.64 2.61 -8.70
CA GLY A 23 22.86 3.10 -10.06
C GLY A 23 21.75 2.74 -11.06
N ALA A 24 20.62 2.22 -10.60
CA ALA A 24 19.49 1.87 -11.47
C ALA A 24 18.87 3.07 -12.18
N SER A 25 18.91 4.25 -11.57
CA SER A 25 18.44 5.51 -12.17
C SER A 25 19.32 6.00 -13.35
N LYS A 26 20.59 5.59 -13.38
CA LYS A 26 21.57 5.99 -14.43
C LYS A 26 21.83 4.92 -15.47
N GLY A 27 21.26 3.69 -15.29
CA GLY A 27 21.51 2.53 -16.15
C GLY A 27 20.54 2.43 -17.33
N GLU A 28 21.07 2.14 -18.52
CA GLU A 28 20.25 1.67 -19.64
C GLU A 28 19.81 0.23 -19.35
N GLY A 29 18.51 -0.08 -19.47
CA GLY A 29 17.96 -1.43 -19.44
C GLY A 29 17.22 -1.81 -18.15
N LEU A 30 17.78 -2.67 -17.29
CA LEU A 30 17.05 -3.27 -16.16
C LEU A 30 16.59 -2.26 -15.11
N GLY A 31 17.38 -1.21 -14.82
CA GLY A 31 17.00 -0.17 -13.84
C GLY A 31 15.78 0.63 -14.27
N ASN A 32 15.72 1.03 -15.55
CA ASN A 32 14.56 1.76 -16.07
C ASN A 32 13.29 0.90 -16.09
N LYS A 33 13.41 -0.40 -16.37
CA LYS A 33 12.29 -1.33 -16.30
C LYS A 33 11.77 -1.50 -14.86
N PHE A 34 12.68 -1.57 -13.91
CA PHE A 34 12.35 -1.61 -12.48
C PHE A 34 11.54 -0.37 -12.06
N LEU A 35 12.04 0.84 -12.34
CA LEU A 35 11.35 2.09 -12.01
C LEU A 35 10.00 2.21 -12.72
N SER A 36 9.87 1.68 -13.95
CA SER A 36 8.60 1.62 -14.67
C SER A 36 7.57 0.74 -13.97
N ASN A 37 7.98 -0.44 -13.50
CA ASN A 37 7.09 -1.33 -12.76
C ASN A 37 6.58 -0.67 -11.47
N ILE A 38 7.45 0.03 -10.72
CA ILE A 38 7.01 0.77 -9.54
C ILE A 38 5.99 1.87 -9.92
N ARG A 39 6.15 2.54 -11.07
CA ARG A 39 5.19 3.58 -11.50
C ARG A 39 3.79 3.06 -11.69
N GLU A 40 3.63 1.82 -12.12
CA GLU A 40 2.34 1.18 -12.36
C GLU A 40 1.62 0.76 -11.06
N CYS A 41 2.34 0.63 -9.93
CA CYS A 41 1.77 0.25 -8.65
C CYS A 41 1.12 1.44 -7.94
N ASP A 42 0.09 1.18 -7.11
CA ASP A 42 -0.59 2.22 -6.31
C ASP A 42 0.14 2.55 -5.00
N ALA A 43 0.90 1.60 -4.45
CA ALA A 43 1.68 1.72 -3.22
C ALA A 43 2.95 0.88 -3.30
N ILE A 44 3.86 1.06 -2.35
CA ILE A 44 5.11 0.32 -2.25
C ILE A 44 5.15 -0.42 -0.90
N VAL A 45 5.44 -1.71 -0.95
CA VAL A 45 5.86 -2.48 0.21
C VAL A 45 7.37 -2.62 0.12
N HIS A 46 8.10 -1.91 1.00
CA HIS A 46 9.55 -1.97 1.04
C HIS A 46 9.99 -3.01 2.05
N VAL A 47 10.41 -4.18 1.57
CA VAL A 47 10.93 -5.25 2.42
C VAL A 47 12.35 -4.92 2.84
N VAL A 48 12.57 -4.83 4.15
CA VAL A 48 13.86 -4.45 4.75
C VAL A 48 14.37 -5.56 5.63
N ARG A 49 15.57 -6.05 5.36
CA ARG A 49 16.17 -7.11 6.16
C ARG A 49 16.67 -6.56 7.49
N CYS A 50 16.14 -7.10 8.61
CA CYS A 50 16.48 -6.72 9.98
C CYS A 50 17.05 -7.89 10.81
N PHE A 51 17.46 -8.99 10.16
CA PHE A 51 18.00 -10.19 10.82
C PHE A 51 19.38 -10.54 10.27
N GLU A 52 20.23 -11.12 11.09
CA GLU A 52 21.52 -11.65 10.71
C GLU A 52 21.39 -13.14 10.34
N ASN A 53 22.04 -13.54 9.24
CA ASN A 53 22.14 -14.92 8.81
C ASN A 53 23.36 -15.04 7.89
N ASP A 54 24.33 -15.84 8.29
CA ASP A 54 25.61 -16.03 7.58
C ASP A 54 25.43 -16.79 6.25
N ASP A 55 24.37 -17.58 6.12
CA ASP A 55 24.08 -18.35 4.90
C ASP A 55 23.47 -17.48 3.79
N ILE A 56 22.96 -16.29 4.13
CA ILE A 56 22.34 -15.37 3.19
C ILE A 56 23.26 -14.17 2.96
N ILE A 57 23.91 -14.14 1.79
CA ILE A 57 24.84 -13.05 1.43
C ILE A 57 24.07 -11.74 1.27
N HIS A 58 24.59 -10.66 1.90
CA HIS A 58 24.11 -9.31 1.68
C HIS A 58 24.98 -8.61 0.62
N VAL A 59 24.36 -7.84 -0.30
CA VAL A 59 25.05 -7.16 -1.41
C VAL A 59 26.14 -6.21 -0.92
N GLU A 60 25.92 -5.52 0.20
CA GLU A 60 26.85 -4.56 0.81
C GLU A 60 27.74 -5.19 1.90
N GLY A 61 27.71 -6.52 2.05
CA GLY A 61 28.55 -7.29 2.97
C GLY A 61 28.11 -7.30 4.43
N ASN A 62 27.42 -6.29 4.92
CA ASN A 62 26.84 -6.23 6.27
C ASN A 62 25.41 -5.71 6.23
N ILE A 63 24.62 -6.10 7.21
CA ILE A 63 23.22 -5.69 7.33
C ILE A 63 23.16 -4.31 7.97
N ASN A 64 22.48 -3.39 7.31
CA ASN A 64 22.21 -2.05 7.82
C ASN A 64 20.89 -1.54 7.23
N PRO A 65 19.76 -1.76 7.93
CA PRO A 65 18.44 -1.40 7.45
C PRO A 65 18.31 0.07 7.04
N ALA A 66 18.90 0.99 7.79
CA ALA A 66 18.85 2.42 7.49
C ALA A 66 19.55 2.75 6.16
N ARG A 67 20.76 2.26 5.97
CA ARG A 67 21.51 2.43 4.72
C ARG A 67 20.77 1.83 3.53
N ASP A 68 20.18 0.66 3.72
CA ASP A 68 19.51 -0.05 2.65
C ASP A 68 18.24 0.70 2.22
N ILE A 69 17.47 1.27 3.17
CA ILE A 69 16.35 2.17 2.88
C ILE A 69 16.82 3.43 2.16
N GLU A 70 17.86 4.09 2.67
CA GLU A 70 18.42 5.31 2.06
C GLU A 70 18.87 5.07 0.62
N THR A 71 19.50 3.93 0.35
CA THR A 71 19.95 3.57 -1.00
C THR A 71 18.79 3.47 -1.98
N ILE A 72 17.71 2.80 -1.60
CA ILE A 72 16.51 2.68 -2.43
C ILE A 72 15.82 4.03 -2.60
N ASN A 73 15.63 4.77 -1.50
CA ASN A 73 15.00 6.10 -1.54
C ASN A 73 15.78 7.05 -2.47
N LEU A 74 17.11 7.03 -2.43
CA LEU A 74 17.94 7.85 -3.30
C LEU A 74 17.71 7.55 -4.80
N GLU A 75 17.63 6.29 -5.17
CA GLU A 75 17.38 5.91 -6.57
C GLU A 75 15.99 6.37 -7.05
N LEU A 76 14.96 6.27 -6.20
CA LEU A 76 13.62 6.77 -6.51
C LEU A 76 13.62 8.30 -6.64
N ILE A 77 14.29 9.00 -5.72
CA ILE A 77 14.43 10.45 -5.72
C ILE A 77 15.12 10.94 -6.99
N LEU A 78 16.24 10.33 -7.37
CA LEU A 78 16.98 10.72 -8.59
C LEU A 78 16.12 10.58 -9.86
N SER A 79 15.31 9.53 -9.93
CA SER A 79 14.35 9.35 -11.02
C SER A 79 13.26 10.43 -11.04
N ASP A 80 12.78 10.83 -9.86
CA ASP A 80 11.73 11.84 -9.74
C ASP A 80 12.26 13.25 -10.01
N VAL A 81 13.50 13.57 -9.60
CA VAL A 81 14.17 14.84 -9.92
C VAL A 81 14.20 15.04 -11.44
N GLU A 82 14.73 14.05 -12.18
CA GLU A 82 14.80 14.12 -13.64
C GLU A 82 13.43 14.29 -14.30
N MET A 83 12.42 13.58 -13.79
CA MET A 83 11.06 13.71 -14.30
C MET A 83 10.47 15.08 -14.01
N LEU A 84 10.65 15.58 -12.79
CA LEU A 84 10.05 16.83 -12.33
C LEU A 84 10.69 18.04 -12.99
N GLU A 85 12.02 18.04 -13.22
CA GLU A 85 12.70 19.08 -13.99
C GLU A 85 12.12 19.20 -15.41
N ARG A 86 11.95 18.06 -16.11
CA ARG A 86 11.30 18.04 -17.43
C ARG A 86 9.84 18.54 -17.38
N ARG A 87 9.10 18.23 -16.32
CA ARG A 87 7.72 18.69 -16.14
C ARG A 87 7.67 20.21 -15.91
N ILE A 88 8.56 20.75 -15.06
CA ILE A 88 8.70 22.18 -14.81
C ILE A 88 8.99 22.94 -16.09
N ASP A 89 9.97 22.50 -16.89
CA ASP A 89 10.33 23.13 -18.15
C ASP A 89 9.16 23.15 -19.14
N LYS A 90 8.39 22.07 -19.22
CA LYS A 90 7.17 22.00 -20.04
C LYS A 90 6.11 22.97 -19.55
N THR A 91 5.88 23.03 -18.24
CA THR A 91 4.85 23.87 -17.62
C THR A 91 5.24 25.36 -17.74
N LYS A 92 6.52 25.72 -17.60
CA LYS A 92 7.04 27.10 -17.86
C LYS A 92 6.77 27.56 -19.29
N LYS A 93 6.78 26.68 -20.28
CA LYS A 93 6.40 27.03 -21.66
C LYS A 93 4.91 27.32 -21.78
N MET A 94 4.05 26.57 -21.06
CA MET A 94 2.60 26.78 -21.04
C MET A 94 2.22 28.05 -20.28
N LEU A 95 2.95 28.43 -19.23
CA LEU A 95 2.74 29.67 -18.48
C LEU A 95 2.76 30.93 -19.37
N LYS A 96 3.54 30.92 -20.47
CA LYS A 96 3.59 32.04 -21.42
C LYS A 96 2.23 32.32 -22.08
N GLY A 97 1.36 31.32 -22.16
CA GLY A 97 0.02 31.43 -22.73
C GLY A 97 -1.10 31.55 -21.68
N ASP A 98 -0.90 31.05 -20.47
CA ASP A 98 -1.94 31.04 -19.44
C ASP A 98 -1.33 31.07 -18.04
N LYS A 99 -1.66 32.13 -17.27
CA LYS A 99 -1.14 32.37 -15.92
C LYS A 99 -1.58 31.33 -14.89
N LYS A 100 -2.58 30.51 -15.17
CA LYS A 100 -3.06 29.47 -14.25
C LYS A 100 -1.96 28.47 -13.87
N TYR A 101 -1.00 28.24 -14.76
CA TYR A 101 0.12 27.30 -14.53
C TYR A 101 1.16 27.77 -13.52
N GLN A 102 1.05 29.00 -12.98
CA GLN A 102 2.00 29.50 -11.98
C GLN A 102 1.94 28.66 -10.69
N LYS A 103 0.73 28.31 -10.23
CA LYS A 103 0.56 27.47 -9.02
C LYS A 103 1.21 26.10 -9.18
N ASP A 104 1.08 25.50 -10.35
CA ASP A 104 1.69 24.18 -10.63
C ASP A 104 3.22 24.28 -10.57
N ILE A 105 3.80 25.35 -11.13
CA ILE A 105 5.25 25.56 -11.10
C ILE A 105 5.75 25.76 -9.67
N ASP A 106 5.08 26.61 -8.88
CA ASP A 106 5.45 26.89 -7.50
C ASP A 106 5.44 25.60 -6.66
N LEU A 107 4.42 24.74 -6.86
CA LEU A 107 4.32 23.42 -6.24
C LEU A 107 5.48 22.50 -6.67
N PHE A 108 5.72 22.38 -7.99
CA PHE A 108 6.76 21.50 -8.51
C PHE A 108 8.16 21.96 -8.08
N GLU A 109 8.43 23.26 -8.01
CA GLU A 109 9.71 23.79 -7.52
C GLU A 109 9.88 23.51 -6.01
N ARG A 110 8.81 23.59 -5.21
CA ARG A 110 8.83 23.22 -3.80
C ARG A 110 9.10 21.71 -3.60
N VAL A 111 8.46 20.85 -4.38
CA VAL A 111 8.71 19.41 -4.35
C VAL A 111 10.13 19.08 -4.82
N LEU A 112 10.60 19.73 -5.89
CA LEU A 112 11.96 19.54 -6.39
C LEU A 112 13.01 19.96 -5.36
N ALA A 113 12.78 21.03 -4.62
CA ALA A 113 13.68 21.44 -3.53
C ALA A 113 13.76 20.37 -2.44
N ALA A 114 12.64 19.77 -2.03
CA ALA A 114 12.62 18.68 -1.06
C ALA A 114 13.37 17.43 -1.58
N LEU A 115 13.16 17.06 -2.84
CA LEU A 115 13.87 15.94 -3.47
C LEU A 115 15.39 16.18 -3.50
N ASN A 116 15.84 17.38 -3.81
CA ASN A 116 17.25 17.76 -3.79
C ASN A 116 17.88 17.77 -2.38
N GLU A 117 17.05 17.90 -1.34
CA GLU A 117 17.46 17.70 0.06
C GLU A 117 17.45 16.22 0.49
N GLY A 118 17.14 15.29 -0.42
CA GLY A 118 17.02 13.87 -0.11
C GLY A 118 15.71 13.45 0.56
N LYS A 119 14.69 14.33 0.54
CA LYS A 119 13.36 14.06 1.12
C LYS A 119 12.41 13.56 0.04
N PRO A 120 11.60 12.52 0.30
CA PRO A 120 10.62 12.02 -0.67
C PRO A 120 9.48 13.05 -0.90
N ALA A 121 8.88 13.05 -2.09
CA ALA A 121 7.80 13.97 -2.44
C ALA A 121 6.60 13.90 -1.47
N ARG A 122 6.31 12.71 -0.92
CA ARG A 122 5.24 12.49 0.08
C ARG A 122 5.45 13.25 1.39
N SER A 123 6.66 13.70 1.71
CA SER A 123 6.95 14.51 2.91
C SER A 123 6.60 15.98 2.76
N VAL A 124 6.28 16.44 1.55
CA VAL A 124 5.90 17.84 1.29
C VAL A 124 4.44 18.05 1.65
N GLU A 125 4.18 18.97 2.57
CA GLU A 125 2.80 19.34 2.91
C GLU A 125 2.10 19.98 1.71
N CYS A 126 0.95 19.45 1.35
CA CYS A 126 0.14 19.87 0.21
C CYS A 126 -1.33 19.96 0.63
N ASP A 127 -2.02 20.98 0.12
CA ASP A 127 -3.48 21.05 0.19
C ASP A 127 -4.14 20.05 -0.80
N ASP A 128 -5.47 19.98 -0.79
CA ASP A 128 -6.19 18.99 -1.60
C ASP A 128 -6.10 19.29 -3.11
N ASP A 129 -6.01 20.56 -3.52
CA ASP A 129 -5.82 20.95 -4.91
C ASP A 129 -4.40 20.60 -5.37
N GLU A 130 -3.40 20.85 -4.54
CA GLU A 130 -2.00 20.48 -4.78
C GLU A 130 -1.81 18.96 -4.86
N LYS A 131 -2.47 18.19 -3.99
CA LYS A 131 -2.47 16.71 -4.07
C LYS A 131 -3.06 16.22 -5.39
N ALA A 132 -4.15 16.86 -5.87
CA ALA A 132 -4.73 16.52 -7.15
C ALA A 132 -3.74 16.77 -8.30
N ILE A 133 -3.02 17.92 -8.30
CA ILE A 133 -1.99 18.24 -9.28
C ILE A 133 -0.84 17.23 -9.24
N LEU A 134 -0.34 16.87 -8.04
CA LEU A 134 0.74 15.89 -7.90
C LEU A 134 0.32 14.48 -8.31
N SER A 135 -0.95 14.12 -8.16
CA SER A 135 -1.45 12.82 -8.59
C SER A 135 -1.38 12.60 -10.10
N GLU A 136 -1.38 13.69 -10.90
CA GLU A 136 -1.18 13.65 -12.35
C GLU A 136 0.29 13.48 -12.75
N VAL A 137 1.21 13.71 -11.80
CA VAL A 137 2.65 13.53 -12.01
C VAL A 137 3.05 12.24 -11.33
N ALA A 138 3.26 11.17 -12.09
CA ALA A 138 3.53 9.83 -11.56
C ALA A 138 4.90 9.74 -10.84
N LEU A 139 5.08 10.54 -9.76
CA LEU A 139 6.28 10.53 -8.93
C LEU A 139 6.32 9.23 -8.10
N LEU A 140 7.47 8.58 -8.10
CA LEU A 140 7.70 7.35 -7.35
C LEU A 140 7.71 7.61 -5.85
N THR A 141 8.34 8.70 -5.43
CA THR A 141 8.46 9.08 -4.02
C THR A 141 7.19 9.74 -3.44
N ASN A 142 6.18 9.99 -4.27
CA ASN A 142 4.86 10.43 -3.82
C ASN A 142 3.93 9.26 -3.48
N LYS A 143 4.31 8.02 -3.84
CA LYS A 143 3.52 6.83 -3.53
C LYS A 143 3.53 6.54 -2.03
N PRO A 144 2.40 6.09 -1.46
CA PRO A 144 2.37 5.60 -0.09
C PRO A 144 3.28 4.37 0.07
N VAL A 145 3.94 4.27 1.24
CA VAL A 145 4.92 3.22 1.54
C VAL A 145 4.58 2.53 2.86
N ILE A 146 4.75 1.21 2.90
CA ILE A 146 4.86 0.43 4.13
C ILE A 146 6.24 -0.22 4.14
N TYR A 147 6.97 -0.08 5.25
CA TYR A 147 8.20 -0.81 5.51
C TYR A 147 7.87 -2.16 6.15
N ALA A 148 8.09 -3.25 5.41
CA ALA A 148 8.01 -4.61 5.94
C ALA A 148 9.37 -4.99 6.52
N ALA A 149 9.53 -4.83 7.84
CA ALA A 149 10.76 -5.19 8.54
C ALA A 149 10.83 -6.70 8.69
N ASN A 150 11.65 -7.35 7.85
CA ASN A 150 11.83 -8.79 7.87
C ASN A 150 12.86 -9.17 8.96
N MET A 151 12.38 -9.86 9.97
CA MET A 151 13.06 -10.23 11.21
C MET A 151 13.21 -11.75 11.30
N SER A 152 14.03 -12.23 12.23
CA SER A 152 14.13 -13.65 12.54
C SER A 152 12.94 -14.14 13.39
N ASP A 153 12.74 -15.44 13.45
CA ASP A 153 11.82 -16.09 14.37
C ASP A 153 12.22 -15.90 15.84
N GLU A 154 13.54 -15.85 16.12
CA GLU A 154 14.07 -15.54 17.44
C GLU A 154 13.69 -14.14 17.92
N ASP A 155 13.65 -13.14 17.03
CA ASP A 155 13.23 -11.77 17.37
C ASP A 155 11.76 -11.74 17.83
N PHE A 156 10.90 -12.54 17.21
CA PHE A 156 9.49 -12.66 17.61
C PHE A 156 9.37 -13.33 18.98
N SER A 157 10.15 -14.37 19.24
CA SER A 157 10.16 -15.10 20.52
C SER A 157 10.72 -14.27 21.68
N ASN A 158 11.74 -13.44 21.41
CA ASN A 158 12.44 -12.62 22.42
C ASN A 158 11.83 -11.21 22.58
N GLY A 159 10.88 -10.84 21.74
CA GLY A 159 10.27 -9.51 21.69
C GLY A 159 10.92 -8.59 20.64
N ILE A 160 10.13 -8.22 19.66
CA ILE A 160 10.54 -7.45 18.47
C ILE A 160 11.22 -6.12 18.79
N ASP A 161 10.87 -5.52 19.93
CA ASP A 161 11.43 -4.23 20.35
C ASP A 161 12.91 -4.31 20.82
N SER A 162 13.47 -5.49 20.91
CA SER A 162 14.91 -5.68 21.20
C SER A 162 15.78 -5.52 19.95
N ASN A 163 15.20 -5.66 18.75
CA ASN A 163 15.92 -5.61 17.49
C ASN A 163 16.27 -4.17 17.07
N GLU A 164 17.57 -3.84 17.04
CA GLU A 164 18.06 -2.48 16.70
C GLU A 164 17.77 -2.11 15.23
N GLY A 165 17.79 -3.08 14.32
CA GLY A 165 17.43 -2.87 12.92
C GLY A 165 15.97 -2.44 12.78
N TYR A 166 15.07 -3.10 13.51
CA TYR A 166 13.64 -2.73 13.55
C TYR A 166 13.43 -1.32 14.09
N LYS A 167 14.11 -0.94 15.19
CA LYS A 167 14.06 0.42 15.73
C LYS A 167 14.52 1.47 14.71
N ALA A 168 15.57 1.16 13.95
CA ALA A 168 16.04 2.05 12.89
C ALA A 168 14.99 2.24 11.80
N VAL A 169 14.31 1.17 11.38
CA VAL A 169 13.20 1.24 10.42
C VAL A 169 12.04 2.06 10.97
N GLN A 170 11.64 1.83 12.23
CA GLN A 170 10.58 2.59 12.89
C GLN A 170 10.86 4.10 12.92
N LYS A 171 12.12 4.47 13.20
CA LYS A 171 12.53 5.87 13.21
C LYS A 171 12.37 6.52 11.83
N ILE A 172 12.88 5.89 10.78
CA ILE A 172 12.77 6.39 9.40
C ILE A 172 11.30 6.49 8.99
N ALA A 173 10.52 5.46 9.25
CA ALA A 173 9.11 5.44 8.92
C ALA A 173 8.33 6.57 9.63
N ALA A 174 8.64 6.86 10.88
CA ALA A 174 8.03 7.96 11.63
C ALA A 174 8.36 9.33 11.00
N GLU A 175 9.61 9.53 10.54
CA GLU A 175 10.04 10.75 9.85
C GLU A 175 9.34 10.93 8.48
N GLU A 176 9.02 9.81 7.81
CA GLU A 176 8.36 9.81 6.50
C GLU A 176 6.82 9.67 6.58
N HIS A 177 6.24 9.57 7.77
CA HIS A 177 4.83 9.26 7.99
C HIS A 177 4.37 7.95 7.32
N ALA A 178 5.27 6.98 7.23
CA ALA A 178 5.04 5.67 6.63
C ALA A 178 4.66 4.63 7.69
N GLY A 179 3.95 3.57 7.29
CA GLY A 179 3.67 2.40 8.12
C GLY A 179 4.90 1.49 8.27
N VAL A 180 4.97 0.79 9.42
CA VAL A 180 5.96 -0.28 9.64
C VAL A 180 5.25 -1.55 10.07
N LEU A 181 5.58 -2.65 9.43
CA LEU A 181 5.05 -3.96 9.74
C LEU A 181 6.23 -4.93 10.02
N PRO A 182 6.37 -5.45 11.25
CA PRO A 182 7.30 -6.54 11.50
C PRO A 182 6.74 -7.83 10.91
N ILE A 183 7.55 -8.52 10.12
CA ILE A 183 7.25 -9.82 9.51
C ILE A 183 8.43 -10.77 9.72
N CYS A 184 8.17 -12.07 9.68
CA CYS A 184 9.18 -13.09 9.54
C CYS A 184 8.84 -13.94 8.32
N ALA A 185 9.61 -13.77 7.24
CA ALA A 185 9.35 -14.50 6.00
C ALA A 185 9.47 -16.01 6.17
N GLN A 186 10.31 -16.50 7.07
CA GLN A 186 10.45 -17.90 7.38
C GLN A 186 9.18 -18.47 8.02
N ILE A 187 8.61 -17.77 9.01
CA ILE A 187 7.32 -18.16 9.61
C ILE A 187 6.22 -18.18 8.54
N GLU A 188 6.18 -17.17 7.67
CA GLU A 188 5.18 -17.11 6.61
C GLU A 188 5.29 -18.31 5.63
N GLU A 189 6.52 -18.72 5.30
CA GLU A 189 6.77 -19.90 4.46
C GLU A 189 6.28 -21.19 5.14
N GLU A 190 6.55 -21.36 6.43
CA GLU A 190 6.14 -22.54 7.18
C GLU A 190 4.62 -22.68 7.28
N ILE A 191 3.91 -21.57 7.56
CA ILE A 191 2.44 -21.61 7.76
C ILE A 191 1.63 -21.71 6.46
N VAL A 192 2.23 -21.45 5.29
CA VAL A 192 1.55 -21.61 3.99
C VAL A 192 1.16 -23.06 3.71
N GLU A 193 1.96 -24.02 4.18
CA GLU A 193 1.72 -25.45 3.94
C GLU A 193 0.81 -26.09 5.00
N MET A 194 0.50 -25.37 6.10
CA MET A 194 -0.34 -25.85 7.20
C MET A 194 -1.82 -25.76 6.87
N ASP A 195 -2.61 -26.68 7.39
CA ASP A 195 -4.05 -26.52 7.39
C ASP A 195 -4.50 -25.42 8.38
N LYS A 196 -5.78 -25.07 8.36
CA LYS A 196 -6.29 -23.94 9.15
C LYS A 196 -6.09 -24.13 10.67
N GLU A 197 -6.32 -25.34 11.18
CA GLU A 197 -6.23 -25.64 12.60
C GLU A 197 -4.77 -25.63 13.06
N GLU A 198 -3.89 -26.23 12.26
CA GLU A 198 -2.43 -26.22 12.49
C GLU A 198 -1.86 -24.79 12.47
N LYS A 199 -2.28 -23.97 11.50
CA LYS A 199 -1.88 -22.56 11.39
C LYS A 199 -2.32 -21.76 12.63
N GLU A 200 -3.57 -21.91 13.07
CA GLU A 200 -4.08 -21.20 14.26
C GLU A 200 -3.31 -21.60 15.52
N MET A 201 -3.00 -22.88 15.70
CA MET A 201 -2.20 -23.37 16.83
C MET A 201 -0.77 -22.84 16.80
N PHE A 202 -0.11 -22.90 15.64
CA PHE A 202 1.26 -22.44 15.47
C PHE A 202 1.39 -20.93 15.76
N LEU A 203 0.49 -20.11 15.22
CA LEU A 203 0.48 -18.67 15.48
C LEU A 203 0.24 -18.35 16.96
N ALA A 204 -0.67 -19.10 17.61
CA ALA A 204 -0.93 -18.93 19.03
C ALA A 204 0.29 -19.28 19.90
N ASP A 205 1.04 -20.32 19.57
CA ASP A 205 2.29 -20.70 20.26
C ASP A 205 3.39 -19.63 20.10
N MET A 206 3.40 -18.92 18.96
CA MET A 206 4.28 -17.78 18.72
C MET A 206 3.75 -16.46 19.32
N GLY A 207 2.59 -16.48 19.98
CA GLY A 207 1.96 -15.28 20.52
C GLY A 207 1.41 -14.32 19.46
N LEU A 208 1.14 -14.81 18.25
CA LEU A 208 0.60 -14.05 17.13
C LEU A 208 -0.90 -14.33 16.96
N GLU A 209 -1.70 -13.29 16.76
CA GLU A 209 -3.14 -13.42 16.50
C GLU A 209 -3.44 -13.77 15.05
N GLU A 210 -2.58 -13.36 14.12
CA GLU A 210 -2.75 -13.56 12.68
C GLU A 210 -1.39 -13.56 11.97
N SER A 211 -1.34 -14.07 10.74
CA SER A 211 -0.11 -14.09 9.94
C SER A 211 0.35 -12.68 9.53
N GLY A 212 1.64 -12.54 9.24
CA GLY A 212 2.21 -11.30 8.71
C GLY A 212 1.60 -10.94 7.36
N LEU A 213 1.27 -11.92 6.52
CA LEU A 213 0.59 -11.70 5.24
C LEU A 213 -0.83 -11.14 5.45
N ASP A 214 -1.61 -11.68 6.39
CA ASP A 214 -2.96 -11.18 6.69
C ASP A 214 -2.91 -9.72 7.21
N ARG A 215 -1.93 -9.42 8.08
CA ARG A 215 -1.65 -8.05 8.55
C ARG A 215 -1.23 -7.14 7.42
N LEU A 216 -0.33 -7.59 6.53
CA LEU A 216 0.12 -6.81 5.38
C LEU A 216 -1.04 -6.45 4.44
N ILE A 217 -1.94 -7.39 4.17
CA ILE A 217 -3.14 -7.15 3.36
C ILE A 217 -4.01 -6.06 4.01
N LYS A 218 -4.28 -6.15 5.31
CA LYS A 218 -5.08 -5.15 6.05
C LYS A 218 -4.43 -3.77 6.02
N GLU A 219 -3.13 -3.70 6.27
CA GLU A 219 -2.36 -2.45 6.24
C GLU A 219 -2.34 -1.83 4.83
N CYS A 220 -2.20 -2.64 3.78
CA CYS A 220 -2.27 -2.17 2.40
C CYS A 220 -3.67 -1.63 2.04
N TYR A 221 -4.74 -2.28 2.49
CA TYR A 221 -6.10 -1.77 2.34
C TYR A 221 -6.27 -0.41 3.03
N ALA A 222 -5.79 -0.29 4.27
CA ALA A 222 -5.84 0.96 5.03
C ALA A 222 -5.02 2.07 4.35
N LEU A 223 -3.79 1.76 3.92
CA LEU A 223 -2.89 2.67 3.24
C LEU A 223 -3.48 3.24 1.94
N LEU A 224 -4.12 2.38 1.14
CA LEU A 224 -4.78 2.76 -0.10
C LEU A 224 -6.17 3.39 0.11
N GLY A 225 -6.62 3.46 1.36
CA GLY A 225 -7.95 3.95 1.72
C GLY A 225 -9.08 3.11 1.11
N LEU A 226 -8.86 1.79 1.01
CA LEU A 226 -9.83 0.85 0.44
C LEU A 226 -10.77 0.32 1.50
N ILE A 227 -12.01 0.08 1.09
CA ILE A 227 -13.01 -0.65 1.84
C ILE A 227 -13.71 -1.64 0.90
N SER A 228 -14.26 -2.70 1.48
CA SER A 228 -15.06 -3.67 0.72
C SER A 228 -16.51 -3.68 1.17
N TYR A 229 -17.41 -3.88 0.23
CA TYR A 229 -18.80 -4.23 0.50
C TYR A 229 -19.14 -5.53 -0.21
N LEU A 230 -20.13 -6.24 0.30
CA LEU A 230 -20.55 -7.54 -0.21
C LEU A 230 -21.89 -7.42 -0.92
N THR A 231 -22.02 -8.13 -2.03
CA THR A 231 -23.33 -8.46 -2.62
C THR A 231 -23.58 -9.95 -2.42
N ALA A 232 -24.78 -10.30 -1.97
CA ALA A 232 -25.14 -11.68 -1.71
C ALA A 232 -26.38 -12.08 -2.49
N GLY A 233 -26.26 -13.16 -3.27
CA GLY A 233 -27.32 -13.75 -4.05
C GLY A 233 -27.18 -15.27 -4.12
N LYS A 234 -28.16 -15.96 -4.70
CA LYS A 234 -28.11 -17.42 -4.87
C LYS A 234 -27.00 -17.86 -5.84
N GLN A 235 -26.77 -17.07 -6.89
CA GLN A 235 -25.76 -17.40 -7.92
C GLN A 235 -24.35 -17.01 -7.46
N GLU A 236 -24.18 -15.85 -6.83
CA GLU A 236 -22.86 -15.35 -6.44
C GLU A 236 -22.95 -14.55 -5.13
N VAL A 237 -21.97 -14.77 -4.27
CA VAL A 237 -21.57 -13.84 -3.20
C VAL A 237 -20.23 -13.24 -3.60
N ARG A 238 -20.18 -11.90 -3.65
CA ARG A 238 -19.00 -11.19 -4.15
C ARG A 238 -18.64 -10.00 -3.27
N ALA A 239 -17.34 -9.85 -3.03
CA ALA A 239 -16.75 -8.66 -2.42
C ALA A 239 -16.35 -7.65 -3.52
N TRP A 240 -16.67 -6.39 -3.28
CA TRP A 240 -16.38 -5.26 -4.16
C TRP A 240 -15.51 -4.26 -3.43
N THR A 241 -14.37 -3.93 -4.01
CA THR A 241 -13.43 -2.96 -3.42
C THR A 241 -13.69 -1.56 -3.98
N ILE A 242 -13.82 -0.58 -3.07
CA ILE A 242 -13.99 0.85 -3.38
C ILE A 242 -13.10 1.69 -2.47
N LYS A 243 -12.85 2.94 -2.83
CA LYS A 243 -12.19 3.90 -1.95
C LYS A 243 -13.14 4.38 -0.85
N LYS A 244 -12.62 4.56 0.36
CA LYS A 244 -13.34 5.16 1.48
C LYS A 244 -13.87 6.54 1.07
N GLY A 245 -15.14 6.82 1.35
CA GLY A 245 -15.82 8.05 0.91
C GLY A 245 -16.47 7.97 -0.47
N THR A 246 -16.35 6.87 -1.21
CA THR A 246 -17.10 6.63 -2.44
C THR A 246 -18.60 6.69 -2.15
N LYS A 247 -19.34 7.49 -2.91
CA LYS A 247 -20.79 7.64 -2.74
C LYS A 247 -21.54 6.42 -3.30
N ALA A 248 -22.74 6.16 -2.79
CA ALA A 248 -23.54 4.99 -3.14
C ALA A 248 -23.77 4.78 -4.66
N PRO A 249 -24.05 5.82 -5.48
CA PRO A 249 -24.16 5.62 -6.93
C PRO A 249 -22.89 5.09 -7.58
N GLN A 250 -21.72 5.68 -7.23
CA GLN A 250 -20.42 5.23 -7.77
C GLN A 250 -20.05 3.83 -7.26
N ALA A 251 -20.39 3.51 -6.00
CA ALA A 251 -20.24 2.16 -5.49
C ALA A 251 -21.07 1.16 -6.28
N ALA A 252 -22.34 1.47 -6.55
CA ALA A 252 -23.21 0.65 -7.41
C ALA A 252 -22.65 0.52 -8.84
N GLY A 253 -22.00 1.54 -9.34
CA GLY A 253 -21.31 1.56 -10.64
C GLY A 253 -20.18 0.53 -10.76
N LYS A 254 -19.57 0.13 -9.63
CA LYS A 254 -18.58 -0.97 -9.62
C LYS A 254 -19.20 -2.32 -9.95
N ILE A 255 -20.49 -2.52 -9.66
CA ILE A 255 -21.22 -3.74 -10.01
C ILE A 255 -21.55 -3.71 -11.50
N HIS A 256 -22.16 -2.60 -11.96
CA HIS A 256 -22.48 -2.36 -13.36
C HIS A 256 -22.72 -0.88 -13.61
N SER A 257 -22.25 -0.37 -14.76
CA SER A 257 -22.40 1.07 -15.13
C SER A 257 -23.86 1.56 -15.15
N ASP A 258 -24.81 0.69 -15.48
CA ASP A 258 -26.22 1.05 -15.48
C ASP A 258 -26.76 1.29 -14.07
N PHE A 259 -26.18 0.65 -13.06
CA PHE A 259 -26.56 0.87 -11.65
C PHE A 259 -26.10 2.24 -11.15
N GLU A 260 -25.04 2.80 -11.67
CA GLU A 260 -24.66 4.18 -11.37
C GLU A 260 -25.63 5.17 -11.99
N ARG A 261 -25.97 5.00 -13.28
CA ARG A 261 -26.85 5.90 -14.02
C ARG A 261 -28.30 5.84 -13.54
N GLY A 262 -28.77 4.65 -13.19
CA GLY A 262 -30.13 4.40 -12.73
C GLY A 262 -30.27 4.30 -11.23
N PHE A 263 -29.28 4.76 -10.44
CA PHE A 263 -29.30 4.62 -9.00
C PHE A 263 -30.45 5.39 -8.37
N ILE A 264 -31.27 4.68 -7.60
CA ILE A 264 -32.38 5.27 -6.84
C ILE A 264 -32.08 5.14 -5.34
N ARG A 265 -31.82 3.91 -4.88
CA ARG A 265 -31.52 3.60 -3.48
C ARG A 265 -30.81 2.25 -3.37
N ALA A 266 -30.10 2.08 -2.27
CA ALA A 266 -29.57 0.79 -1.85
C ALA A 266 -30.03 0.48 -0.42
N GLU A 267 -30.26 -0.80 -0.12
CA GLU A 267 -30.43 -1.30 1.24
C GLU A 267 -29.10 -1.89 1.65
N VAL A 268 -28.57 -1.39 2.78
CA VAL A 268 -27.25 -1.78 3.29
C VAL A 268 -27.39 -2.22 4.73
N ILE A 269 -26.75 -3.33 5.07
CA ILE A 269 -26.69 -3.88 6.43
C ILE A 269 -25.22 -3.94 6.81
N ALA A 270 -24.88 -3.51 8.03
CA ALA A 270 -23.52 -3.69 8.53
C ALA A 270 -23.20 -5.20 8.65
N TYR A 271 -21.96 -5.57 8.34
CA TYR A 271 -21.54 -6.96 8.33
C TYR A 271 -21.76 -7.64 9.71
N ASP A 272 -21.36 -6.95 10.78
CA ASP A 272 -21.50 -7.46 12.15
C ASP A 272 -22.98 -7.65 12.54
N ASP A 273 -23.85 -6.72 12.14
CA ASP A 273 -25.29 -6.84 12.35
C ASP A 273 -25.86 -8.04 11.59
N LEU A 274 -25.39 -8.27 10.36
CA LEU A 274 -25.84 -9.42 9.55
C LEU A 274 -25.44 -10.74 10.20
N ILE A 275 -24.22 -10.86 10.71
CA ILE A 275 -23.74 -12.06 11.39
C ILE A 275 -24.48 -12.27 12.72
N ALA A 276 -24.68 -11.22 13.53
CA ALA A 276 -25.38 -11.30 14.81
C ALA A 276 -26.83 -11.75 14.64
N VAL A 277 -27.53 -11.28 13.61
CA VAL A 277 -28.94 -11.63 13.35
C VAL A 277 -29.11 -13.03 12.72
N SER A 278 -28.05 -13.58 12.14
CA SER A 278 -28.06 -14.93 11.54
C SER A 278 -28.41 -16.05 12.54
N TYR A 279 -28.32 -15.80 13.85
CA TYR A 279 -28.70 -16.74 14.91
C TYR A 279 -30.14 -16.60 15.37
N THR A 280 -30.89 -15.56 14.98
CA THR A 280 -32.27 -15.35 15.37
C THR A 280 -33.10 -14.90 14.17
N HIS A 281 -34.28 -15.48 13.95
CA HIS A 281 -35.20 -15.26 12.84
C HIS A 281 -35.29 -13.79 12.36
N LEU A 282 -34.90 -13.58 11.11
CA LEU A 282 -34.81 -12.29 10.43
C LEU A 282 -36.20 -11.64 10.21
N THR A 283 -36.47 -10.59 10.96
CA THR A 283 -37.19 -9.43 10.46
C THR A 283 -36.16 -8.32 10.27
N LEU A 284 -35.77 -8.04 9.04
CA LEU A 284 -34.79 -6.98 8.71
C LEU A 284 -35.31 -5.63 9.19
N PRO A 285 -34.61 -4.91 10.07
CA PRO A 285 -34.87 -3.50 10.27
C PRO A 285 -34.38 -2.73 9.06
N THR A 286 -35.28 -2.35 8.15
CA THR A 286 -35.00 -1.47 7.04
C THR A 286 -34.65 -0.08 7.57
N LYS A 287 -33.38 0.19 7.85
CA LYS A 287 -32.90 1.57 7.97
C LYS A 287 -32.82 2.16 6.55
N ARG A 288 -33.76 3.02 6.22
CA ARG A 288 -33.66 3.92 5.08
C ARG A 288 -32.50 4.87 5.32
N ILE A 289 -31.42 4.76 4.53
CA ILE A 289 -30.41 5.80 4.42
C ILE A 289 -30.75 6.57 3.13
N VAL A 290 -31.16 7.83 3.32
CA VAL A 290 -31.42 8.80 2.25
C VAL A 290 -30.08 9.35 1.74
#